data_ac379a1246a9e577b5e279ab96284041
#
_entry.id   ac379a1246a9e577b5e279ab96284041
#
_cell.length_a   1.000
_cell.length_b   1.000
_cell.length_c   1.000
_cell.angle_alpha   90.00
_cell.angle_beta   90.00
_cell.angle_gamma   90.00
#
_symmetry.space_group_name_H-M   'P 1'
#
loop_
_entity.id
_entity.type
_entity.pdbx_description
1 polymer ?
#
loop_
_entity_poly.entity_id
_entity_poly.type
_entity_poly.pdbx_seq_one_letter_code
_entity_poly.pdbx_strand_id
1 'polypeptide(L)'
;TSPDSYRFTYLLQNHTDRDDFSRIMNMCTAFDSPAGTLYANSFSAIDTDNWMRVLAMNALTGLLDTYNMGLAHNIMFYARPSDGRVMLFPWDQDHSFYTATNANIFGLGTHRVAAIVALPQNRRLFCKHLLNLCETGFRNDYLDPFISALCTTGQRPGYAYNFKTWVAARR
;
A
#
# COMPACT_ATOMS: atom_id res chain seq x y z
N THR A 1 5.97 19.92 -14.47
CA THR A 1 6.26 18.56 -14.95
C THR A 1 5.38 18.30 -16.16
N SER A 2 5.94 17.82 -17.28
CA SER A 2 5.16 17.55 -18.51
C SER A 2 4.25 16.33 -18.29
N PRO A 3 3.03 16.28 -18.85
CA PRO A 3 2.20 15.08 -18.90
C PRO A 3 2.91 13.86 -19.49
N ASP A 4 3.86 14.05 -20.40
CA ASP A 4 4.62 12.98 -21.03
C ASP A 4 5.38 12.09 -20.04
N SER A 5 5.92 12.69 -18.96
CA SER A 5 6.58 11.92 -17.88
C SER A 5 5.61 10.97 -17.20
N TYR A 6 4.34 11.34 -17.11
CA TYR A 6 3.30 10.52 -16.50
C TYR A 6 2.84 9.41 -17.44
N ARG A 7 2.72 9.67 -18.74
CA ARG A 7 2.39 8.65 -19.75
C ARG A 7 3.41 7.51 -19.78
N PHE A 8 4.68 7.84 -19.52
CA PHE A 8 5.73 6.84 -19.46
C PHE A 8 5.66 5.99 -18.17
N THR A 9 5.28 6.59 -17.06
CA THR A 9 5.31 5.95 -15.73
C THR A 9 4.01 5.24 -15.38
N TYR A 10 2.86 5.81 -15.79
CA TYR A 10 1.54 5.33 -15.41
C TYR A 10 0.75 4.88 -16.63
N LEU A 11 0.28 3.63 -16.58
CA LEU A 11 -0.58 3.08 -17.62
C LEU A 11 -2.06 3.31 -17.25
N LEU A 12 -2.78 4.07 -18.08
CA LEU A 12 -4.23 4.24 -17.92
C LEU A 12 -4.94 2.91 -18.19
N GLN A 13 -5.75 2.45 -17.23
CA GLN A 13 -6.52 1.21 -17.32
C GLN A 13 -7.95 1.46 -17.84
N ASN A 14 -8.47 2.67 -17.67
CA ASN A 14 -9.77 3.10 -18.18
C ASN A 14 -9.69 4.55 -18.69
N HIS A 15 -10.70 4.98 -19.44
CA HIS A 15 -10.74 6.34 -20.04
C HIS A 15 -9.46 6.72 -20.79
N THR A 16 -8.86 5.76 -21.47
CA THR A 16 -7.60 5.93 -22.22
C THR A 16 -7.72 6.99 -23.32
N ASP A 17 -8.95 7.23 -23.80
CA ASP A 17 -9.30 8.27 -24.78
C ASP A 17 -9.11 9.69 -24.26
N ARG A 18 -9.12 9.90 -22.95
CA ARG A 18 -9.02 11.23 -22.33
C ARG A 18 -7.60 11.69 -22.07
N ASP A 19 -6.66 10.75 -21.96
CA ASP A 19 -5.25 11.03 -21.68
C ASP A 19 -5.06 11.98 -20.46
N ASP A 20 -5.90 11.82 -19.42
CA ASP A 20 -5.97 12.72 -18.28
C ASP A 20 -5.19 12.18 -17.09
N PHE A 21 -4.04 12.77 -16.80
CA PHE A 21 -3.21 12.51 -15.63
C PHE A 21 -3.32 13.59 -14.55
N SER A 22 -4.24 14.52 -14.67
CA SER A 22 -4.32 15.73 -13.81
C SER A 22 -4.39 15.36 -12.32
N ARG A 23 -5.13 14.30 -11.94
CA ARG A 23 -5.29 13.87 -10.55
C ARG A 23 -4.01 13.29 -9.99
N ILE A 24 -3.29 12.49 -10.77
CA ILE A 24 -1.98 11.93 -10.36
C ILE A 24 -0.94 13.05 -10.28
N MET A 25 -0.93 13.98 -11.21
CA MET A 25 -0.05 15.16 -11.20
C MET A 25 -0.28 16.00 -9.93
N ASN A 26 -1.55 16.27 -9.60
CA ASN A 26 -1.91 17.00 -8.38
C ASN A 26 -1.46 16.26 -7.11
N MET A 27 -1.64 14.95 -7.06
CA MET A 27 -1.14 14.12 -5.96
C MET A 27 0.38 14.22 -5.81
N CYS A 28 1.13 14.08 -6.90
CA CYS A 28 2.59 14.19 -6.88
C CYS A 28 3.03 15.59 -6.41
N THR A 29 2.38 16.64 -6.88
CA THR A 29 2.62 18.03 -6.43
C THR A 29 2.33 18.18 -4.93
N ALA A 30 1.24 17.61 -4.45
CA ALA A 30 0.89 17.64 -3.04
C ALA A 30 1.93 16.91 -2.17
N PHE A 31 2.49 15.80 -2.66
CA PHE A 31 3.52 15.03 -1.96
C PHE A 31 4.88 15.76 -1.93
N ASP A 32 5.12 16.66 -2.86
CA ASP A 32 6.32 17.51 -2.91
C ASP A 32 6.20 18.79 -2.07
N SER A 33 5.10 18.97 -1.36
CA SER A 33 4.86 20.15 -0.53
C SER A 33 5.88 20.28 0.60
N PRO A 34 6.23 21.51 1.00
CA PRO A 34 7.00 21.77 2.20
C PRO A 34 6.33 21.18 3.45
N ALA A 35 7.14 20.86 4.48
CA ALA A 35 6.67 20.21 5.69
C ALA A 35 5.46 20.91 6.37
N GLY A 36 5.43 22.26 6.34
CA GLY A 36 4.35 23.05 6.96
C GLY A 36 2.99 22.91 6.25
N THR A 37 2.96 22.53 4.98
CA THR A 37 1.74 22.40 4.17
C THR A 37 1.48 20.97 3.72
N LEU A 38 2.43 20.05 3.95
CA LEU A 38 2.37 18.68 3.46
C LEU A 38 1.09 17.95 3.91
N TYR A 39 0.67 18.14 5.17
CA TYR A 39 -0.56 17.50 5.66
C TYR A 39 -1.80 17.99 4.90
N ALA A 40 -2.01 19.30 4.83
CA ALA A 40 -3.18 19.88 4.20
C ALA A 40 -3.25 19.52 2.72
N ASN A 41 -2.14 19.62 2.01
CA ASN A 41 -2.07 19.35 0.58
C ASN A 41 -2.25 17.85 0.27
N SER A 42 -1.57 16.96 1.01
CA SER A 42 -1.77 15.52 0.83
C SER A 42 -3.20 15.09 1.19
N PHE A 43 -3.76 15.61 2.28
CA PHE A 43 -5.14 15.32 2.69
C PHE A 43 -6.18 15.71 1.62
N SER A 44 -5.95 16.80 0.89
CA SER A 44 -6.83 17.21 -0.20
C SER A 44 -6.67 16.36 -1.46
N ALA A 45 -5.48 15.79 -1.68
CA ALA A 45 -5.14 15.06 -2.90
C ALA A 45 -5.44 13.55 -2.84
N ILE A 46 -5.38 12.95 -1.64
CA ILE A 46 -5.57 11.50 -1.46
C ILE A 46 -6.69 11.17 -0.48
N ASP A 47 -7.24 9.97 -0.60
CA ASP A 47 -8.05 9.36 0.46
C ASP A 47 -7.12 8.81 1.55
N THR A 48 -6.85 9.63 2.56
CA THR A 48 -5.86 9.31 3.59
C THR A 48 -6.19 8.02 4.36
N ASP A 49 -7.46 7.74 4.66
CA ASP A 49 -7.84 6.50 5.35
C ASP A 49 -7.52 5.27 4.50
N ASN A 50 -7.89 5.29 3.23
CA ASN A 50 -7.59 4.22 2.29
C ASN A 50 -6.07 4.02 2.14
N TRP A 51 -5.30 5.11 1.96
CA TRP A 51 -3.83 5.03 1.85
C TRP A 51 -3.20 4.41 3.08
N MET A 52 -3.55 4.87 4.28
CA MET A 52 -2.99 4.34 5.52
C MET A 52 -3.35 2.87 5.73
N ARG A 53 -4.53 2.45 5.30
CA ARG A 53 -4.98 1.05 5.35
C ARG A 53 -4.16 0.16 4.42
N VAL A 54 -3.98 0.56 3.16
CA VAL A 54 -3.20 -0.22 2.18
C VAL A 54 -1.73 -0.30 2.59
N LEU A 55 -1.14 0.82 3.01
CA LEU A 55 0.25 0.86 3.46
C LEU A 55 0.46 0.01 4.74
N ALA A 56 -0.50 0.02 5.66
CA ALA A 56 -0.46 -0.83 6.85
C ALA A 56 -0.52 -2.32 6.49
N MET A 57 -1.38 -2.68 5.53
CA MET A 57 -1.45 -4.05 5.02
C MET A 57 -0.13 -4.46 4.37
N ASN A 58 0.43 -3.65 3.47
CA ASN A 58 1.71 -3.95 2.82
C ASN A 58 2.86 -4.09 3.83
N ALA A 59 2.89 -3.23 4.84
CA ALA A 59 3.88 -3.32 5.91
C ALA A 59 3.73 -4.60 6.74
N LEU A 60 2.50 -4.97 7.08
CA LEU A 60 2.21 -6.16 7.87
C LEU A 60 2.50 -7.45 7.10
N THR A 61 2.09 -7.53 5.84
CA THR A 61 2.36 -8.69 4.97
C THR A 61 3.82 -8.77 4.52
N GLY A 62 4.63 -7.76 4.80
CA GLY A 62 6.03 -7.74 4.43
C GLY A 62 6.25 -7.72 2.91
N LEU A 63 5.36 -7.05 2.18
CA LEU A 63 5.46 -6.91 0.73
C LEU A 63 6.68 -6.05 0.35
N LEU A 64 7.56 -6.60 -0.47
CA LEU A 64 8.79 -5.91 -0.91
C LEU A 64 8.61 -5.22 -2.26
N ASP A 65 7.94 -5.88 -3.19
CA ASP A 65 7.83 -5.44 -4.57
C ASP A 65 6.59 -4.55 -4.78
N THR A 66 6.68 -3.31 -4.32
CA THR A 66 5.55 -2.37 -4.38
C THR A 66 5.98 -0.92 -4.34
N TYR A 67 5.07 -0.03 -4.74
CA TYR A 67 5.25 1.40 -4.82
C TYR A 67 5.87 2.03 -3.56
N ASN A 68 5.42 1.64 -2.38
CA ASN A 68 5.94 2.20 -1.12
C ASN A 68 7.36 1.70 -0.77
N MET A 69 7.90 0.74 -1.47
CA MET A 69 9.29 0.28 -1.34
C MET A 69 10.23 0.89 -2.38
N GLY A 70 9.78 1.90 -3.11
CA GLY A 70 10.58 2.62 -4.10
C GLY A 70 10.49 2.05 -5.52
N LEU A 71 9.65 1.05 -5.72
CA LEU A 71 9.40 0.46 -7.03
C LEU A 71 8.09 1.03 -7.59
N ALA A 72 8.14 1.62 -8.78
CA ALA A 72 6.99 2.32 -9.38
C ALA A 72 5.99 1.35 -10.05
N HIS A 73 5.64 0.26 -9.37
CA HIS A 73 4.69 -0.75 -9.87
C HIS A 73 3.93 -1.45 -8.74
N ASN A 74 3.15 -2.46 -9.09
CA ASN A 74 2.35 -3.30 -8.21
C ASN A 74 1.38 -2.52 -7.31
N ILE A 75 0.81 -1.46 -7.87
CA ILE A 75 -0.25 -0.68 -7.26
C ILE A 75 -1.15 -0.07 -8.31
N MET A 76 -2.43 0.08 -8.00
CA MET A 76 -3.36 0.82 -8.82
C MET A 76 -3.78 2.10 -8.12
N PHE A 77 -3.83 3.18 -8.88
CA PHE A 77 -4.40 4.46 -8.45
C PHE A 77 -5.79 4.63 -9.04
N TYR A 78 -6.72 5.08 -8.22
CA TYR A 78 -8.07 5.39 -8.63
C TYR A 78 -8.45 6.79 -8.19
N ALA A 79 -8.69 7.68 -9.15
CA ALA A 79 -9.21 9.02 -8.85
C ALA A 79 -10.72 8.93 -8.63
N ARG A 80 -11.16 9.14 -7.39
CA ARG A 80 -12.57 9.06 -7.01
C ARG A 80 -13.37 10.20 -7.64
N PRO A 81 -14.45 9.91 -8.41
CA PRO A 81 -15.16 10.95 -9.15
C PRO A 81 -15.84 12.01 -8.28
N SER A 82 -16.26 11.64 -7.04
CA SER A 82 -17.03 12.53 -6.18
C SER A 82 -16.24 13.71 -5.62
N ASP A 83 -14.92 13.55 -5.41
CA ASP A 83 -14.06 14.59 -4.81
C ASP A 83 -12.67 14.68 -5.44
N GLY A 84 -12.37 13.82 -6.41
CA GLY A 84 -11.10 13.77 -7.11
C GLY A 84 -9.91 13.26 -6.32
N ARG A 85 -10.10 12.80 -5.09
CA ARG A 85 -9.04 12.20 -4.29
C ARG A 85 -8.57 10.90 -4.87
N VAL A 86 -7.27 10.68 -4.83
CA VAL A 86 -6.66 9.44 -5.31
C VAL A 86 -6.67 8.40 -4.21
N MET A 87 -7.21 7.24 -4.54
CA MET A 87 -7.18 6.02 -3.71
C MET A 87 -6.09 5.08 -4.18
N LEU A 88 -5.55 4.27 -3.27
CA LEU A 88 -4.67 3.14 -3.56
C LEU A 88 -5.46 1.84 -3.59
N PHE A 89 -5.11 0.96 -4.54
CA PHE A 89 -5.52 -0.43 -4.52
C PHE A 89 -4.30 -1.33 -4.63
N PRO A 90 -4.18 -2.35 -3.78
CA PRO A 90 -3.10 -3.32 -3.87
C PRO A 90 -3.23 -4.11 -5.18
N TRP A 91 -2.10 -4.36 -5.81
CA TRP A 91 -1.99 -5.16 -7.01
C TRP A 91 -0.75 -6.03 -6.92
N ASP A 92 -0.83 -7.25 -7.47
CA ASP A 92 0.28 -8.19 -7.55
C ASP A 92 1.03 -8.39 -6.22
N GLN A 93 0.39 -9.09 -5.31
CA GLN A 93 0.88 -9.29 -3.93
C GLN A 93 1.72 -10.57 -3.78
N ASP A 94 2.26 -11.11 -4.86
CA ASP A 94 3.00 -12.38 -4.90
C ASP A 94 4.32 -12.32 -4.11
N HIS A 95 4.91 -11.14 -3.93
CA HIS A 95 6.08 -10.88 -3.09
C HIS A 95 5.74 -10.53 -1.63
N SER A 96 4.56 -10.92 -1.15
CA SER A 96 4.23 -10.88 0.29
C SER A 96 4.96 -11.97 1.07
N PHE A 97 5.15 -11.74 2.38
CA PHE A 97 5.84 -12.66 3.31
C PHE A 97 7.36 -12.84 3.04
N TYR A 98 7.96 -11.91 2.33
CA TYR A 98 9.39 -11.95 1.98
C TYR A 98 10.29 -11.23 2.99
N THR A 99 9.80 -10.24 3.72
CA THR A 99 10.60 -9.54 4.73
C THR A 99 10.84 -10.41 5.96
N ALA A 100 11.88 -10.09 6.71
CA ALA A 100 12.05 -10.67 8.04
C ALA A 100 10.85 -10.32 8.93
N THR A 101 10.42 -11.25 9.78
CA THR A 101 9.24 -11.05 10.64
C THR A 101 9.39 -9.91 11.64
N ASN A 102 10.63 -9.52 11.96
CA ASN A 102 10.97 -8.36 12.79
C ASN A 102 11.32 -7.10 11.98
N ALA A 103 11.09 -7.07 10.66
CA ALA A 103 11.35 -5.89 9.84
C ALA A 103 10.53 -4.69 10.30
N ASN A 104 11.13 -3.50 10.22
CA ASN A 104 10.49 -2.27 10.64
C ASN A 104 9.23 -1.97 9.81
N ILE A 105 8.08 -1.90 10.46
CA ILE A 105 6.79 -1.56 9.82
C ILE A 105 6.73 -0.13 9.26
N PHE A 106 7.61 0.75 9.69
CA PHE A 106 7.76 2.12 9.16
C PHE A 106 8.89 2.24 8.14
N GLY A 107 9.51 1.14 7.75
CA GLY A 107 10.56 1.06 6.73
C GLY A 107 9.99 1.19 5.33
N LEU A 108 9.22 2.25 5.08
CA LEU A 108 8.65 2.56 3.78
C LEU A 108 9.75 3.16 2.89
N GLY A 109 10.10 2.46 1.82
CA GLY A 109 11.28 2.76 1.02
C GLY A 109 11.25 4.09 0.27
N THR A 110 10.07 4.63 -0.11
CA THR A 110 10.01 5.91 -0.78
C THR A 110 9.99 7.07 0.22
N HIS A 111 10.90 8.01 0.02
CA HIS A 111 11.03 9.20 0.86
C HIS A 111 9.71 9.96 1.03
N ARG A 112 8.92 10.15 -0.03
CA ARG A 112 7.67 10.91 0.01
C ARG A 112 6.56 10.18 0.76
N VAL A 113 6.37 8.90 0.49
CA VAL A 113 5.38 8.07 1.20
C VAL A 113 5.74 7.98 2.70
N ALA A 114 7.01 7.77 3.01
CA ALA A 114 7.48 7.77 4.40
C ALA A 114 7.18 9.09 5.13
N ALA A 115 7.42 10.25 4.48
CA ALA A 115 7.11 11.55 5.04
C ALA A 115 5.61 11.73 5.31
N ILE A 116 4.74 11.27 4.42
CA ILE A 116 3.28 11.33 4.60
C ILE A 116 2.82 10.45 5.75
N VAL A 117 3.32 9.21 5.85
CA VAL A 117 2.99 8.32 6.99
C VAL A 117 3.53 8.87 8.31
N ALA A 118 4.67 9.58 8.30
CA ALA A 118 5.26 10.17 9.49
C ALA A 118 4.45 11.35 10.08
N LEU A 119 3.54 11.96 9.31
CA LEU A 119 2.64 13.00 9.83
C LEU A 119 1.83 12.45 11.01
N PRO A 120 1.74 13.16 12.14
CA PRO A 120 1.18 12.61 13.38
C PRO A 120 -0.23 12.01 13.23
N GLN A 121 -1.10 12.67 12.45
CA GLN A 121 -2.46 12.21 12.18
C GLN A 121 -2.46 10.92 11.36
N ASN A 122 -1.67 10.87 10.30
CA ASN A 122 -1.55 9.74 9.41
C ASN A 122 -0.90 8.54 10.11
N ARG A 123 0.13 8.78 10.93
CA ARG A 123 0.78 7.74 11.71
C ARG A 123 -0.18 7.07 12.71
N ARG A 124 -1.03 7.87 13.39
CA ARG A 124 -2.08 7.30 14.25
C ARG A 124 -3.06 6.43 13.47
N LEU A 125 -3.47 6.89 12.30
CA LEU A 125 -4.39 6.16 11.44
C LEU A 125 -3.76 4.87 10.89
N PHE A 126 -2.51 4.94 10.46
CA PHE A 126 -1.73 3.77 10.04
C PHE A 126 -1.62 2.73 11.16
N CYS A 127 -1.25 3.14 12.38
CA CYS A 127 -1.19 2.24 13.54
C CYS A 127 -2.56 1.65 13.90
N LYS A 128 -3.64 2.45 13.80
CA LYS A 128 -5.01 1.97 13.99
C LYS A 128 -5.34 0.84 13.02
N HIS A 129 -4.98 1.01 11.74
CA HIS A 129 -5.22 -0.03 10.73
C HIS A 129 -4.35 -1.27 10.96
N LEU A 130 -3.08 -1.12 11.39
CA LEU A 130 -2.24 -2.27 11.78
C LEU A 130 -2.87 -3.06 12.91
N LEU A 131 -3.27 -2.40 13.99
CA LEU A 131 -3.93 -3.04 15.13
C LEU A 131 -5.21 -3.78 14.70
N ASN A 132 -6.06 -3.09 13.91
CA ASN A 132 -7.27 -3.71 13.39
C ASN A 132 -6.97 -4.97 12.56
N LEU A 133 -5.98 -4.92 11.68
CA LEU A 133 -5.57 -6.08 10.88
C LEU A 133 -5.08 -7.23 11.77
N CYS A 134 -4.26 -6.95 12.80
CA CYS A 134 -3.80 -7.96 13.74
C CYS A 134 -4.92 -8.58 14.57
N GLU A 135 -5.97 -7.82 14.86
CA GLU A 135 -7.13 -8.27 15.64
C GLU A 135 -8.19 -9.00 14.80
N THR A 136 -8.19 -8.79 13.49
CA THR A 136 -9.21 -9.35 12.60
C THR A 136 -8.64 -10.31 11.56
N GLY A 137 -8.15 -9.80 10.43
CA GLY A 137 -7.77 -10.60 9.27
C GLY A 137 -6.39 -11.24 9.36
N PHE A 138 -5.44 -10.64 10.08
CA PHE A 138 -4.07 -11.13 10.18
C PHE A 138 -3.86 -11.98 11.47
N ARG A 139 -4.67 -13.01 11.59
CA ARG A 139 -4.66 -13.95 12.72
C ARG A 139 -4.54 -15.37 12.20
N ASN A 140 -3.80 -16.22 12.92
CA ASN A 140 -3.62 -17.62 12.52
C ASN A 140 -4.95 -18.39 12.49
N ASP A 141 -5.81 -18.22 13.49
CA ASP A 141 -7.12 -18.88 13.52
C ASP A 141 -8.01 -18.50 12.32
N TYR A 142 -7.83 -17.29 11.76
CA TYR A 142 -8.52 -16.86 10.55
C TYR A 142 -7.77 -17.29 9.27
N LEU A 143 -6.45 -17.09 9.19
CA LEU A 143 -5.67 -17.31 7.96
C LEU A 143 -5.29 -18.78 7.72
N ASP A 144 -5.06 -19.57 8.78
CA ASP A 144 -4.55 -20.93 8.66
C ASP A 144 -5.40 -21.87 7.80
N PRO A 145 -6.75 -21.82 7.83
CA PRO A 145 -7.59 -22.59 6.92
C PRO A 145 -7.37 -22.21 5.44
N PHE A 146 -7.27 -20.91 5.15
CA PHE A 146 -7.04 -20.41 3.78
C PHE A 146 -5.64 -20.78 3.28
N ILE A 147 -4.61 -20.58 4.11
CA ILE A 147 -3.22 -20.95 3.78
C ILE A 147 -3.16 -22.45 3.48
N SER A 148 -3.78 -23.28 4.32
CA SER A 148 -3.80 -24.74 4.12
C SER A 148 -4.48 -25.11 2.82
N ALA A 149 -5.65 -24.55 2.54
CA ALA A 149 -6.42 -24.83 1.34
C ALA A 149 -5.66 -24.40 0.07
N LEU A 150 -5.12 -23.18 0.06
CA LEU A 150 -4.39 -22.63 -1.09
C LEU A 150 -3.09 -23.43 -1.37
N CYS A 151 -2.32 -23.77 -0.33
CA CYS A 151 -1.10 -24.57 -0.50
C CYS A 151 -1.40 -26.00 -0.98
N THR A 152 -2.50 -26.59 -0.53
CA THR A 152 -2.95 -27.90 -1.00
C THR A 152 -3.38 -27.86 -2.46
N THR A 153 -4.25 -26.89 -2.83
CA THR A 153 -4.73 -26.72 -4.20
C THR A 153 -3.58 -26.36 -5.15
N GLY A 154 -2.62 -25.55 -4.70
CA GLY A 154 -1.41 -25.21 -5.46
C GLY A 154 -0.36 -26.32 -5.50
N GLN A 155 -0.65 -27.51 -4.98
CA GLN A 155 0.27 -28.66 -4.91
C GLN A 155 1.58 -28.37 -4.17
N ARG A 156 1.55 -27.46 -3.18
CA ARG A 156 2.69 -27.06 -2.37
C ARG A 156 2.40 -27.11 -0.85
N PRO A 157 1.92 -28.24 -0.31
CA PRO A 157 1.49 -28.30 1.09
C PRO A 157 2.60 -27.99 2.10
N GLY A 158 3.86 -28.27 1.74
CA GLY A 158 5.02 -27.94 2.59
C GLY A 158 5.21 -26.47 2.89
N TYR A 159 4.72 -25.57 2.03
CA TYR A 159 4.81 -24.11 2.24
C TYR A 159 3.82 -23.62 3.29
N ALA A 160 2.72 -24.34 3.55
CA ALA A 160 1.72 -23.93 4.51
C ALA A 160 2.30 -23.70 5.91
N TYR A 161 3.20 -24.57 6.36
CA TYR A 161 3.88 -24.41 7.64
C TYR A 161 4.69 -23.12 7.71
N ASN A 162 5.45 -22.81 6.67
CA ASN A 162 6.29 -21.62 6.62
C ASN A 162 5.46 -20.34 6.68
N PHE A 163 4.37 -20.26 5.92
CA PHE A 163 3.47 -19.09 5.92
C PHE A 163 2.77 -18.91 7.28
N LYS A 164 2.26 -19.97 7.87
CA LYS A 164 1.62 -19.91 9.20
C LYS A 164 2.59 -19.46 10.27
N THR A 165 3.81 -19.98 10.26
CA THR A 165 4.88 -19.59 11.20
C THR A 165 5.26 -18.13 11.00
N TRP A 166 5.37 -17.68 9.74
CA TRP A 166 5.69 -16.30 9.42
C TRP A 166 4.59 -15.36 9.93
N VAL A 167 3.31 -15.67 9.68
CA VAL A 167 2.17 -14.87 10.16
C VAL A 167 2.18 -14.75 11.68
N ALA A 168 2.40 -15.87 12.40
CA ALA A 168 2.46 -15.88 13.86
C ALA A 168 3.61 -15.02 14.41
N ALA A 169 4.77 -15.05 13.76
CA ALA A 169 5.96 -14.31 14.20
C ALA A 169 5.90 -12.81 13.80
N ARG A 170 5.13 -12.45 12.79
CA ARG A 170 5.01 -11.07 12.29
C ARG A 170 3.98 -10.25 13.07
N ARG A 171 2.96 -10.88 13.60
CA ARG A 171 1.88 -10.26 14.39
C ARG A 171 2.38 -9.71 15.73
#